data_97334a0994460bfb990af95eaeba79ed
#
_entry.id   97334a0994460bfb990af95eaeba79ed
#
_cell.length_a   1.000
_cell.length_b   1.000
_cell.length_c   1.000
_cell.angle_alpha   90.00
_cell.angle_beta   90.00
_cell.angle_gamma   90.00
#
_symmetry.space_group_name_H-M   'P 1'
#
loop_
_entity.id
_entity.type
_entity.pdbx_description
1 polymer ?
#
loop_
_entity_poly.entity_id
_entity_poly.type
_entity_poly.pdbx_seq_one_letter_code
_entity_poly.pdbx_strand_id
1 'polypeptide(L)'
;MTMDNARFEAGSALPVTADQIETYRDEAAFLWTQRRDALDAPHYSPQQFADLDEQLAAQIDGLVEAGDEAWPPCQAALVNDCAEDFFVAGVLALNGRPHDWLPLVRRAREAPETAPGLAAALGWVGANEALKAEALMQADDSLSRRLTLEAYGAHRLDAGERWSVSMRSTNAGERARALRLAGELGRVDGLEPVLGLIADEKSEPRYWALWSGVLLGDRGKALAALTGAALRPGTRQMDAFRLAVLALPVQEGHRLLVEAETMAGAARLRIIGAGLSGQLRYVPWLIDQMVRPDVARIALEAFCLITGSDVNTDGLEAPPPDDVEEGPNDDPEDDDVAVPVDVALPWPDIEQVRAWWLAHQSRLPALAPDGRLFLGQPLSEVHCLRVLHGGRQRARALAALHLCLLRPGTPLFPVDAPTWRQRRLLQRLGGGTEACRSASRSTGPPTRWCTSSATASAWRPSPTSARRRVPAAPCPSRIPTSRNR
;
A
#
# COMPACT_ATOMS: atom_id res chain seq x y z
N MET A 1 -38.94 -49.10 -20.29
CA MET A 1 -38.69 -48.44 -19.00
C MET A 1 -37.81 -47.25 -19.27
N THR A 2 -38.43 -46.14 -19.58
CA THR A 2 -37.84 -44.87 -19.96
C THR A 2 -37.56 -44.10 -18.67
N MET A 3 -36.28 -43.82 -18.37
CA MET A 3 -35.88 -42.92 -17.28
C MET A 3 -36.08 -41.47 -17.72
N ASP A 4 -36.93 -40.82 -17.00
CA ASP A 4 -37.27 -39.43 -17.09
C ASP A 4 -36.05 -38.56 -16.72
N ASN A 5 -35.57 -37.77 -17.67
CA ASN A 5 -34.52 -36.76 -17.48
C ASN A 5 -35.20 -35.57 -16.78
N ALA A 6 -35.20 -35.54 -15.46
CA ALA A 6 -35.55 -34.33 -14.72
C ALA A 6 -34.51 -33.25 -15.04
N ARG A 7 -34.87 -32.31 -15.91
CA ARG A 7 -34.19 -31.02 -16.10
C ARG A 7 -34.29 -30.30 -14.75
N PHE A 8 -33.16 -30.13 -14.08
CA PHE A 8 -33.03 -29.10 -13.04
C PHE A 8 -33.27 -27.76 -13.76
N GLU A 9 -34.44 -27.21 -13.62
CA GLU A 9 -34.68 -25.79 -13.91
C GLU A 9 -33.75 -25.00 -12.98
N ALA A 10 -32.88 -24.21 -13.60
CA ALA A 10 -32.08 -23.22 -12.88
C ALA A 10 -33.06 -22.35 -12.09
N GLY A 11 -33.04 -22.48 -10.76
CA GLY A 11 -33.87 -21.68 -9.89
C GLY A 11 -33.69 -20.21 -10.25
N SER A 12 -34.80 -19.56 -10.56
CA SER A 12 -34.84 -18.11 -10.75
C SER A 12 -34.25 -17.47 -9.47
N ALA A 13 -33.06 -16.89 -9.59
CA ALA A 13 -32.52 -16.08 -8.50
C ALA A 13 -33.56 -15.02 -8.13
N LEU A 14 -33.84 -14.88 -6.85
CA LEU A 14 -34.78 -13.83 -6.39
C LEU A 14 -34.19 -12.48 -6.83
N PRO A 15 -35.02 -11.58 -7.35
CA PRO A 15 -34.54 -10.25 -7.76
C PRO A 15 -33.95 -9.53 -6.54
N VAL A 16 -32.80 -8.89 -6.75
CA VAL A 16 -32.15 -8.07 -5.72
C VAL A 16 -33.06 -6.89 -5.38
N THR A 17 -33.36 -6.69 -4.10
CA THR A 17 -34.24 -5.58 -3.66
C THR A 17 -33.49 -4.26 -3.63
N ALA A 18 -34.21 -3.12 -3.69
CA ALA A 18 -33.62 -1.80 -3.62
C ALA A 18 -32.78 -1.60 -2.33
N ASP A 19 -33.27 -2.06 -1.17
CA ASP A 19 -32.57 -1.99 0.11
C ASP A 19 -31.25 -2.82 0.09
N GLN A 20 -31.26 -3.95 -0.61
CA GLN A 20 -30.03 -4.76 -0.79
C GLN A 20 -29.03 -4.04 -1.68
N ILE A 21 -29.47 -3.38 -2.73
CA ILE A 21 -28.59 -2.61 -3.63
C ILE A 21 -27.92 -1.45 -2.88
N GLU A 22 -28.66 -0.71 -2.06
CA GLU A 22 -28.09 0.33 -1.20
C GLU A 22 -27.07 -0.24 -0.22
N THR A 23 -27.40 -1.37 0.40
CA THR A 23 -26.47 -2.07 1.31
C THR A 23 -25.19 -2.47 0.58
N TYR A 24 -25.28 -3.10 -0.58
CA TYR A 24 -24.09 -3.50 -1.37
C TYR A 24 -23.23 -2.29 -1.76
N ARG A 25 -23.84 -1.16 -2.13
CA ARG A 25 -23.12 0.06 -2.46
C ARG A 25 -22.37 0.61 -1.24
N ASP A 26 -23.03 0.77 -0.11
CA ASP A 26 -22.47 1.35 1.10
C ASP A 26 -21.34 0.46 1.65
N GLU A 27 -21.55 -0.86 1.70
CA GLU A 27 -20.54 -1.81 2.12
C GLU A 27 -19.36 -1.84 1.15
N ALA A 28 -19.57 -1.74 -0.17
CA ALA A 28 -18.48 -1.69 -1.14
C ALA A 28 -17.63 -0.43 -0.98
N ALA A 29 -18.25 0.73 -0.76
CA ALA A 29 -17.55 2.00 -0.52
C ALA A 29 -16.72 1.94 0.79
N PHE A 30 -17.32 1.43 1.86
CA PHE A 30 -16.67 1.24 3.16
C PHE A 30 -15.49 0.26 3.06
N LEU A 31 -15.70 -0.92 2.44
CA LEU A 31 -14.65 -1.94 2.28
C LEU A 31 -13.49 -1.45 1.41
N TRP A 32 -13.76 -0.64 0.40
CA TRP A 32 -12.70 -0.04 -0.40
C TRP A 32 -11.84 0.94 0.43
N THR A 33 -12.46 1.74 1.29
CA THR A 33 -11.74 2.64 2.21
C THR A 33 -10.90 1.84 3.18
N GLN A 34 -11.48 0.82 3.82
CA GLN A 34 -10.76 -0.08 4.72
C GLN A 34 -9.59 -0.79 4.02
N ARG A 35 -9.80 -1.24 2.77
CA ARG A 35 -8.76 -1.84 1.95
C ARG A 35 -7.60 -0.89 1.66
N ARG A 36 -7.90 0.37 1.37
CA ARG A 36 -6.89 1.40 1.14
C ARG A 36 -6.04 1.62 2.39
N ASP A 37 -6.69 1.71 3.54
CA ASP A 37 -6.00 1.91 4.82
C ASP A 37 -5.18 0.67 5.22
N ALA A 38 -5.65 -0.54 4.87
CA ALA A 38 -4.93 -1.79 5.09
C ALA A 38 -3.58 -1.89 4.34
N LEU A 39 -3.36 -1.10 3.27
CA LEU A 39 -2.09 -1.08 2.55
C LEU A 39 -0.92 -0.62 3.44
N ASP A 40 -1.16 0.34 4.32
CA ASP A 40 -0.16 0.89 5.23
C ASP A 40 -0.27 0.34 6.66
N ALA A 41 -1.28 -0.48 6.94
CA ALA A 41 -1.47 -1.06 8.26
C ALA A 41 -0.43 -2.16 8.56
N PRO A 42 0.19 -2.15 9.77
CA PRO A 42 1.31 -3.04 10.10
C PRO A 42 0.89 -4.50 10.30
N HIS A 43 -0.37 -4.76 10.59
CA HIS A 43 -0.87 -6.07 11.03
C HIS A 43 -1.47 -6.94 9.91
N TYR A 44 -1.81 -6.37 8.74
CA TYR A 44 -2.44 -7.15 7.68
C TYR A 44 -1.49 -8.18 7.07
N SER A 45 -1.85 -9.45 7.21
CA SER A 45 -1.26 -10.57 6.48
C SER A 45 -1.82 -10.65 5.05
N PRO A 46 -1.17 -11.38 4.13
CA PRO A 46 -1.71 -11.62 2.78
C PRO A 46 -3.09 -12.29 2.80
N GLN A 47 -3.38 -13.13 3.82
CA GLN A 47 -4.66 -13.78 3.95
C GLN A 47 -5.75 -12.79 4.37
N GLN A 48 -5.51 -12.00 5.43
CA GLN A 48 -6.47 -10.97 5.87
C GLN A 48 -6.74 -9.93 4.78
N PHE A 49 -5.72 -9.57 3.99
CA PHE A 49 -5.90 -8.69 2.85
C PHE A 49 -6.70 -9.35 1.72
N ALA A 50 -6.56 -10.68 1.55
CA ALA A 50 -7.37 -11.44 0.60
C ALA A 50 -8.83 -11.57 1.05
N ASP A 51 -9.07 -11.79 2.34
CA ASP A 51 -10.42 -11.86 2.91
C ASP A 51 -11.16 -10.52 2.72
N LEU A 52 -10.44 -9.40 2.85
CA LEU A 52 -10.97 -8.06 2.58
C LEU A 52 -11.29 -7.84 1.09
N ASP A 53 -10.41 -8.29 0.19
CA ASP A 53 -10.65 -8.27 -1.26
C ASP A 53 -11.86 -9.14 -1.64
N GLU A 54 -12.02 -10.32 -1.03
CA GLU A 54 -13.14 -11.23 -1.30
C GLU A 54 -14.47 -10.64 -0.81
N GLN A 55 -14.49 -9.98 0.35
CA GLN A 55 -15.67 -9.26 0.83
C GLN A 55 -16.06 -8.12 -0.11
N LEU A 56 -15.09 -7.29 -0.50
CA LEU A 56 -15.34 -6.19 -1.44
C LEU A 56 -15.83 -6.72 -2.81
N ALA A 57 -15.22 -7.79 -3.32
CA ALA A 57 -15.64 -8.40 -4.58
C ALA A 57 -17.08 -8.91 -4.51
N ALA A 58 -17.50 -9.53 -3.40
CA ALA A 58 -18.87 -10.01 -3.22
C ALA A 58 -19.92 -8.88 -3.25
N GLN A 59 -19.62 -7.71 -2.66
CA GLN A 59 -20.53 -6.56 -2.73
C GLN A 59 -20.62 -6.01 -4.16
N ILE A 60 -19.47 -5.90 -4.83
CA ILE A 60 -19.42 -5.46 -6.24
C ILE A 60 -20.18 -6.44 -7.14
N ASP A 61 -20.02 -7.76 -6.95
CA ASP A 61 -20.71 -8.78 -7.73
C ASP A 61 -22.24 -8.67 -7.55
N GLY A 62 -22.71 -8.42 -6.31
CA GLY A 62 -24.11 -8.16 -6.03
C GLY A 62 -24.68 -6.94 -6.79
N LEU A 63 -23.89 -5.86 -6.87
CA LEU A 63 -24.26 -4.68 -7.67
C LEU A 63 -24.26 -4.97 -9.18
N VAL A 64 -23.27 -5.73 -9.67
CA VAL A 64 -23.20 -6.12 -11.09
C VAL A 64 -24.39 -7.02 -11.47
N GLU A 65 -24.79 -7.94 -10.58
CA GLU A 65 -25.93 -8.83 -10.78
C GLU A 65 -27.28 -8.04 -10.80
N ALA A 66 -27.39 -6.99 -9.97
CA ALA A 66 -28.55 -6.10 -9.99
C ALA A 66 -28.68 -5.28 -11.29
N GLY A 67 -27.63 -5.21 -12.09
CA GLY A 67 -27.64 -4.61 -13.43
C GLY A 67 -28.01 -3.13 -13.43
N ASP A 68 -29.04 -2.78 -14.23
CA ASP A 68 -29.47 -1.38 -14.37
C ASP A 68 -30.07 -0.79 -13.08
N GLU A 69 -30.62 -1.62 -12.21
CA GLU A 69 -31.20 -1.18 -10.93
C GLU A 69 -30.14 -0.71 -9.94
N ALA A 70 -28.88 -1.15 -10.08
CA ALA A 70 -27.78 -0.70 -9.23
C ALA A 70 -27.32 0.73 -9.54
N TRP A 71 -27.55 1.23 -10.76
CA TRP A 71 -26.99 2.51 -11.17
C TRP A 71 -27.61 3.74 -10.45
N PRO A 72 -28.95 3.88 -10.33
CA PRO A 72 -29.53 5.05 -9.70
C PRO A 72 -29.04 5.33 -8.26
N PRO A 73 -28.96 4.36 -7.33
CA PRO A 73 -28.42 4.61 -5.99
C PRO A 73 -26.93 4.93 -6.02
N CYS A 74 -26.12 4.30 -6.90
CA CYS A 74 -24.71 4.66 -7.06
C CYS A 74 -24.55 6.09 -7.61
N GLN A 75 -25.36 6.48 -8.58
CA GLN A 75 -25.34 7.84 -9.12
C GLN A 75 -25.76 8.89 -8.08
N ALA A 76 -26.73 8.58 -7.24
CA ALA A 76 -27.17 9.48 -6.17
C ALA A 76 -26.05 9.75 -5.15
N ALA A 77 -25.22 8.75 -4.83
CA ALA A 77 -24.11 8.89 -3.90
C ALA A 77 -22.99 9.82 -4.42
N LEU A 78 -22.83 9.96 -5.74
CA LEU A 78 -21.80 10.82 -6.33
C LEU A 78 -21.89 12.30 -5.94
N VAL A 79 -23.03 12.74 -5.39
CA VAL A 79 -23.21 14.12 -4.89
C VAL A 79 -22.23 14.47 -3.76
N ASN A 80 -21.76 13.47 -3.03
CA ASN A 80 -20.82 13.64 -1.92
C ASN A 80 -19.38 13.96 -2.36
N ASP A 81 -19.05 13.79 -3.63
CA ASP A 81 -17.71 13.95 -4.19
C ASP A 81 -16.64 13.13 -3.42
N CYS A 82 -16.98 11.93 -2.97
CA CYS A 82 -16.11 11.01 -2.24
C CYS A 82 -15.47 10.00 -3.19
N ALA A 83 -14.18 9.69 -2.99
CA ALA A 83 -13.43 8.80 -3.86
C ALA A 83 -13.99 7.36 -3.85
N GLU A 84 -14.50 6.88 -2.72
CA GLU A 84 -15.11 5.57 -2.54
C GLU A 84 -16.38 5.39 -3.40
N ASP A 85 -17.24 6.41 -3.46
CA ASP A 85 -18.43 6.37 -4.31
C ASP A 85 -18.04 6.34 -5.80
N PHE A 86 -17.01 7.10 -6.18
CA PHE A 86 -16.47 7.07 -7.54
C PHE A 86 -15.75 5.76 -7.88
N PHE A 87 -15.20 5.07 -6.89
CA PHE A 87 -14.68 3.71 -7.09
C PHE A 87 -15.81 2.75 -7.44
N VAL A 88 -16.87 2.70 -6.64
CA VAL A 88 -18.02 1.79 -6.85
C VAL A 88 -18.68 2.06 -8.20
N ALA A 89 -19.04 3.32 -8.48
CA ALA A 89 -19.64 3.72 -9.74
C ALA A 89 -18.71 3.45 -10.93
N GLY A 90 -17.41 3.68 -10.76
CA GLY A 90 -16.39 3.41 -11.78
C GLY A 90 -16.29 1.92 -12.12
N VAL A 91 -16.28 1.03 -11.11
CA VAL A 91 -16.26 -0.41 -11.34
C VAL A 91 -17.51 -0.89 -12.07
N LEU A 92 -18.70 -0.38 -11.70
CA LEU A 92 -19.96 -0.68 -12.41
C LEU A 92 -19.93 -0.20 -13.86
N ALA A 93 -19.47 1.03 -14.09
CA ALA A 93 -19.36 1.57 -15.44
C ALA A 93 -18.45 0.71 -16.32
N LEU A 94 -17.33 0.23 -15.78
CA LEU A 94 -16.37 -0.62 -16.51
C LEU A 94 -16.87 -2.04 -16.74
N ASN A 95 -17.75 -2.58 -15.89
CA ASN A 95 -18.28 -3.95 -15.97
C ASN A 95 -19.56 -4.11 -16.80
N GLY A 96 -20.12 -3.08 -17.39
CA GLY A 96 -21.33 -3.26 -18.20
C GLY A 96 -21.98 -1.96 -18.69
N ARG A 97 -21.52 -0.82 -18.20
CA ARG A 97 -22.12 0.49 -18.50
C ARG A 97 -21.09 1.51 -19.03
N PRO A 98 -20.36 1.19 -20.11
CA PRO A 98 -19.23 2.02 -20.55
C PRO A 98 -19.61 3.46 -20.91
N HIS A 99 -20.89 3.73 -21.23
CA HIS A 99 -21.40 5.08 -21.50
C HIS A 99 -21.44 5.98 -20.25
N ASP A 100 -21.48 5.39 -19.03
CA ASP A 100 -21.48 6.12 -17.78
C ASP A 100 -20.04 6.50 -17.32
N TRP A 101 -19.00 5.91 -17.91
CA TRP A 101 -17.61 6.22 -17.56
C TRP A 101 -17.20 7.68 -17.83
N LEU A 102 -17.56 8.21 -19.01
CA LEU A 102 -17.21 9.60 -19.35
C LEU A 102 -17.88 10.65 -18.46
N PRO A 103 -19.15 10.52 -18.05
CA PRO A 103 -19.76 11.36 -17.02
C PRO A 103 -18.96 11.39 -15.72
N LEU A 104 -18.49 10.23 -15.23
CA LEU A 104 -17.66 10.15 -14.03
C LEU A 104 -16.32 10.88 -14.20
N VAL A 105 -15.63 10.68 -15.33
CA VAL A 105 -14.38 11.40 -15.63
C VAL A 105 -14.61 12.91 -15.71
N ARG A 106 -15.73 13.37 -16.31
CA ARG A 106 -16.08 14.80 -16.34
C ARG A 106 -16.27 15.37 -14.94
N ARG A 107 -17.00 14.67 -14.08
CA ARG A 107 -17.21 15.09 -12.69
C ARG A 107 -15.89 15.16 -11.93
N ALA A 108 -14.97 14.19 -12.13
CA ALA A 108 -13.67 14.17 -11.47
C ALA A 108 -12.71 15.30 -11.92
N ARG A 109 -13.02 16.04 -13.01
CA ARG A 109 -12.31 17.28 -13.36
C ARG A 109 -12.75 18.45 -12.48
N GLU A 110 -14.02 18.47 -12.09
CA GLU A 110 -14.62 19.49 -11.24
C GLU A 110 -14.31 19.22 -9.76
N ALA A 111 -14.26 17.93 -9.37
CA ALA A 111 -13.94 17.43 -8.03
C ALA A 111 -12.71 16.51 -8.08
N PRO A 112 -11.45 17.06 -8.10
CA PRO A 112 -10.23 16.27 -8.28
C PRO A 112 -9.98 15.22 -7.19
N GLU A 113 -10.55 15.39 -6.00
CA GLU A 113 -10.53 14.46 -4.86
C GLU A 113 -11.17 13.11 -5.18
N THR A 114 -12.02 13.02 -6.19
CA THR A 114 -12.69 11.79 -6.63
C THR A 114 -11.85 10.96 -7.59
N ALA A 115 -10.87 11.56 -8.26
CA ALA A 115 -10.03 10.89 -9.26
C ALA A 115 -9.28 9.65 -8.73
N PRO A 116 -8.84 9.56 -7.45
CA PRO A 116 -8.28 8.34 -6.88
C PRO A 116 -9.25 7.15 -6.92
N GLY A 117 -10.56 7.37 -6.74
CA GLY A 117 -11.57 6.32 -6.88
C GLY A 117 -11.64 5.75 -8.29
N LEU A 118 -11.66 6.62 -9.32
CA LEU A 118 -11.63 6.17 -10.72
C LEU A 118 -10.33 5.44 -11.08
N ALA A 119 -9.18 5.91 -10.58
CA ALA A 119 -7.90 5.23 -10.76
C ALA A 119 -7.91 3.83 -10.13
N ALA A 120 -8.49 3.71 -8.92
CA ALA A 120 -8.65 2.43 -8.24
C ALA A 120 -9.62 1.49 -8.98
N ALA A 121 -10.71 2.00 -9.54
CA ALA A 121 -11.64 1.22 -10.36
C ALA A 121 -10.94 0.63 -11.60
N LEU A 122 -10.12 1.41 -12.31
CA LEU A 122 -9.28 0.92 -13.39
C LEU A 122 -8.28 -0.16 -12.94
N GLY A 123 -7.78 -0.03 -11.71
CA GLY A 123 -6.90 -1.03 -11.09
C GLY A 123 -7.65 -2.26 -10.58
N TRP A 124 -8.94 -2.18 -10.28
CA TRP A 124 -9.75 -3.29 -9.76
C TRP A 124 -10.20 -4.24 -10.87
N VAL A 125 -10.76 -3.72 -11.94
CA VAL A 125 -11.26 -4.51 -13.06
C VAL A 125 -10.16 -5.25 -13.82
N GLY A 126 -10.53 -6.09 -14.80
CA GLY A 126 -9.57 -6.73 -15.69
C GLY A 126 -8.84 -5.73 -16.60
N ALA A 127 -7.67 -6.12 -17.11
CA ALA A 127 -6.90 -5.26 -18.02
C ALA A 127 -7.68 -4.87 -19.30
N ASN A 128 -8.48 -5.79 -19.84
CA ASN A 128 -9.26 -5.54 -21.04
C ASN A 128 -10.33 -4.47 -20.82
N GLU A 129 -11.01 -4.52 -19.67
CA GLU A 129 -12.03 -3.55 -19.27
C GLU A 129 -11.40 -2.16 -19.04
N ALA A 130 -10.26 -2.11 -18.36
CA ALA A 130 -9.50 -0.88 -18.15
C ALA A 130 -9.02 -0.25 -19.47
N LEU A 131 -8.57 -1.05 -20.43
CA LEU A 131 -8.15 -0.57 -21.75
C LEU A 131 -9.34 -0.16 -22.66
N LYS A 132 -10.52 -0.76 -22.48
CA LYS A 132 -11.74 -0.28 -23.15
C LYS A 132 -12.11 1.12 -22.67
N ALA A 133 -11.94 1.42 -21.36
CA ALA A 133 -12.14 2.77 -20.81
C ALA A 133 -11.24 3.81 -21.48
N GLU A 134 -9.99 3.46 -21.78
CA GLU A 134 -9.07 4.34 -22.52
C GLU A 134 -9.63 4.73 -23.89
N ALA A 135 -10.18 3.76 -24.63
CA ALA A 135 -10.77 4.04 -25.96
C ALA A 135 -11.95 5.02 -25.89
N LEU A 136 -12.68 5.06 -24.75
CA LEU A 136 -13.76 6.01 -24.50
C LEU A 136 -13.24 7.39 -24.09
N MET A 137 -12.14 7.44 -23.36
CA MET A 137 -11.48 8.67 -22.94
C MET A 137 -10.69 9.26 -24.11
N GLN A 138 -11.34 10.00 -25.02
CA GLN A 138 -10.61 10.73 -26.04
C GLN A 138 -9.52 11.56 -25.38
N ALA A 139 -8.24 11.30 -25.76
CA ALA A 139 -7.04 11.66 -25.00
C ALA A 139 -6.69 13.17 -24.98
N ASP A 140 -7.68 14.07 -25.03
CA ASP A 140 -7.46 15.50 -25.20
C ASP A 140 -7.18 16.25 -23.90
N ASP A 141 -7.44 15.64 -22.74
CA ASP A 141 -7.21 16.28 -21.44
C ASP A 141 -6.23 15.51 -20.54
N SER A 142 -5.61 16.25 -19.62
CA SER A 142 -4.57 15.72 -18.73
C SER A 142 -5.09 14.71 -17.71
N LEU A 143 -6.37 14.80 -17.26
CA LEU A 143 -6.94 13.83 -16.36
C LEU A 143 -7.16 12.49 -17.06
N SER A 144 -7.75 12.51 -18.27
CA SER A 144 -7.94 11.29 -19.07
C SER A 144 -6.61 10.59 -19.37
N ARG A 145 -5.56 11.36 -19.75
CA ARG A 145 -4.21 10.79 -19.96
C ARG A 145 -3.61 10.24 -18.66
N ARG A 146 -3.81 10.92 -17.52
CA ARG A 146 -3.37 10.43 -16.21
C ARG A 146 -4.08 9.14 -15.83
N LEU A 147 -5.40 9.05 -15.98
CA LEU A 147 -6.17 7.82 -15.70
C LEU A 147 -5.75 6.67 -16.63
N THR A 148 -5.47 6.95 -17.89
CA THR A 148 -4.88 5.97 -18.80
C THR A 148 -3.56 5.41 -18.24
N LEU A 149 -2.63 6.28 -17.79
CA LEU A 149 -1.37 5.84 -17.20
C LEU A 149 -1.58 5.10 -15.86
N GLU A 150 -2.63 5.41 -15.10
CA GLU A 150 -3.00 4.61 -13.90
C GLU A 150 -3.41 3.19 -14.29
N ALA A 151 -4.22 3.02 -15.34
CA ALA A 151 -4.58 1.69 -15.84
C ALA A 151 -3.34 0.88 -16.26
N TYR A 152 -2.45 1.49 -17.06
CA TYR A 152 -1.20 0.81 -17.48
C TYR A 152 -0.31 0.45 -16.29
N GLY A 153 -0.18 1.32 -15.29
CA GLY A 153 0.58 1.07 -14.08
C GLY A 153 -0.01 -0.06 -13.23
N ALA A 154 -1.33 -0.02 -12.96
CA ALA A 154 -2.01 -1.04 -12.17
C ALA A 154 -1.91 -2.45 -12.77
N HIS A 155 -1.92 -2.54 -14.09
CA HIS A 155 -1.81 -3.81 -14.83
C HIS A 155 -0.40 -4.18 -15.27
N ARG A 156 0.61 -3.32 -14.97
CA ARG A 156 2.02 -3.50 -15.39
C ARG A 156 2.15 -3.68 -16.91
N LEU A 157 1.43 -2.86 -17.66
CA LEU A 157 1.46 -2.82 -19.12
C LEU A 157 2.34 -1.70 -19.64
N ASP A 158 2.96 -1.90 -20.80
CA ASP A 158 3.73 -0.84 -21.46
C ASP A 158 2.78 0.16 -22.12
N ALA A 159 2.87 1.42 -21.71
CA ALA A 159 2.07 2.52 -22.26
C ALA A 159 2.61 3.05 -23.61
N GLY A 160 3.77 2.60 -24.06
CA GLY A 160 4.34 2.98 -25.36
C GLY A 160 4.46 4.50 -25.54
N GLU A 161 3.92 5.00 -26.66
CA GLU A 161 3.97 6.43 -27.02
C GLU A 161 3.21 7.33 -26.01
N ARG A 162 2.14 6.83 -25.37
CA ARG A 162 1.38 7.57 -24.34
C ARG A 162 2.27 8.02 -23.20
N TRP A 163 3.18 7.15 -22.76
CA TRP A 163 4.18 7.49 -21.76
C TRP A 163 5.06 8.65 -22.23
N SER A 164 5.59 8.57 -23.45
CA SER A 164 6.48 9.60 -24.01
C SER A 164 5.79 10.96 -24.20
N VAL A 165 4.51 10.96 -24.55
CA VAL A 165 3.69 12.18 -24.64
C VAL A 165 3.49 12.79 -23.26
N SER A 166 3.10 12.00 -22.28
CA SER A 166 2.82 12.46 -20.91
C SER A 166 4.07 12.92 -20.17
N MET A 167 5.26 12.36 -20.48
CA MET A 167 6.54 12.86 -19.97
C MET A 167 6.83 14.32 -20.38
N ARG A 168 6.31 14.78 -21.53
CA ARG A 168 6.45 16.14 -22.04
C ARG A 168 5.27 17.06 -21.70
N SER A 169 4.28 16.56 -20.97
CA SER A 169 3.08 17.32 -20.61
C SER A 169 3.42 18.56 -19.79
N THR A 170 2.74 19.67 -20.05
CA THR A 170 2.80 20.87 -19.20
C THR A 170 2.03 20.69 -17.89
N ASN A 171 1.11 19.71 -17.81
CA ASN A 171 0.42 19.39 -16.59
C ASN A 171 1.32 18.59 -15.63
N ALA A 172 1.56 19.13 -14.44
CA ALA A 172 2.47 18.54 -13.46
C ALA A 172 1.97 17.16 -12.96
N GLY A 173 0.66 16.97 -12.76
CA GLY A 173 0.09 15.71 -12.30
C GLY A 173 0.22 14.58 -13.33
N GLU A 174 0.00 14.90 -14.61
CA GLU A 174 0.18 13.94 -15.70
C GLU A 174 1.67 13.55 -15.84
N ARG A 175 2.57 14.55 -15.83
CA ARG A 175 4.01 14.33 -15.90
C ARG A 175 4.54 13.51 -14.70
N ALA A 176 4.06 13.81 -13.50
CA ALA A 176 4.37 13.04 -12.29
C ALA A 176 3.94 11.57 -12.42
N ARG A 177 2.73 11.32 -12.96
CA ARG A 177 2.25 9.94 -13.17
C ARG A 177 3.08 9.19 -14.21
N ALA A 178 3.48 9.85 -15.30
CA ALA A 178 4.35 9.25 -16.30
C ALA A 178 5.73 8.89 -15.73
N LEU A 179 6.30 9.77 -14.91
CA LEU A 179 7.56 9.53 -14.22
C LEU A 179 7.47 8.33 -13.26
N ARG A 180 6.42 8.28 -12.43
CA ARG A 180 6.16 7.16 -11.53
C ARG A 180 6.00 5.84 -12.30
N LEU A 181 5.29 5.85 -13.42
CA LEU A 181 5.09 4.67 -14.26
C LEU A 181 6.41 4.07 -14.76
N ALA A 182 7.40 4.90 -15.09
CA ALA A 182 8.71 4.41 -15.53
C ALA A 182 9.37 3.54 -14.44
N GLY A 183 9.37 3.99 -13.19
CA GLY A 183 9.90 3.22 -12.06
C GLY A 183 9.08 1.97 -11.75
N GLU A 184 7.73 2.08 -11.78
CA GLU A 184 6.82 0.95 -11.55
C GLU A 184 7.01 -0.18 -12.57
N LEU A 185 7.27 0.18 -13.83
CA LEU A 185 7.49 -0.81 -14.90
C LEU A 185 8.94 -1.28 -15.02
N GLY A 186 9.88 -0.69 -14.27
CA GLY A 186 11.30 -1.00 -14.41
C GLY A 186 11.85 -0.61 -15.79
N ARG A 187 11.39 0.49 -16.40
CA ARG A 187 11.79 0.93 -17.74
C ARG A 187 13.19 1.54 -17.76
N VAL A 188 14.20 0.69 -17.77
CA VAL A 188 15.61 1.15 -17.84
C VAL A 188 15.92 1.95 -19.11
N ASP A 189 15.21 1.68 -20.19
CA ASP A 189 15.25 2.46 -21.44
C ASP A 189 14.76 3.91 -21.25
N GLY A 190 13.92 4.13 -20.25
CA GLY A 190 13.40 5.45 -19.86
C GLY A 190 14.29 6.23 -18.89
N LEU A 191 15.44 5.69 -18.47
CA LEU A 191 16.27 6.32 -17.44
C LEU A 191 16.74 7.75 -17.84
N GLU A 192 17.28 7.94 -19.03
CA GLU A 192 17.76 9.26 -19.47
C GLU A 192 16.64 10.31 -19.54
N PRO A 193 15.46 10.05 -20.14
CA PRO A 193 14.33 10.97 -20.05
C PRO A 193 13.91 11.30 -18.61
N VAL A 194 13.92 10.31 -17.69
CA VAL A 194 13.61 10.51 -16.27
C VAL A 194 14.65 11.43 -15.61
N LEU A 195 15.94 11.18 -15.84
CA LEU A 195 17.02 12.00 -15.30
C LEU A 195 16.98 13.45 -15.81
N GLY A 196 16.42 13.68 -16.99
CA GLY A 196 16.17 15.03 -17.51
C GLY A 196 15.19 15.87 -16.68
N LEU A 197 14.38 15.21 -15.82
CA LEU A 197 13.33 15.84 -15.01
C LEU A 197 13.61 15.86 -13.50
N ILE A 198 14.80 15.44 -13.05
CA ILE A 198 15.15 15.45 -11.60
C ILE A 198 15.27 16.87 -11.02
N ALA A 199 15.34 17.90 -11.88
CA ALA A 199 15.35 19.31 -11.52
C ALA A 199 14.04 20.02 -11.90
N ASP A 200 12.94 19.30 -12.14
CA ASP A 200 11.64 19.91 -12.48
C ASP A 200 11.25 20.95 -11.42
N GLU A 201 10.72 22.08 -11.87
CA GLU A 201 10.32 23.18 -10.97
C GLU A 201 9.19 22.75 -10.02
N LYS A 202 8.31 21.87 -10.48
CA LYS A 202 7.20 21.34 -9.67
C LYS A 202 7.67 20.18 -8.79
N SER A 203 7.30 20.22 -7.51
CA SER A 203 7.76 19.26 -6.50
C SER A 203 7.35 17.81 -6.79
N GLU A 204 6.13 17.59 -7.25
CA GLU A 204 5.64 16.23 -7.54
C GLU A 204 6.36 15.56 -8.72
N PRO A 205 6.46 16.15 -9.92
CA PRO A 205 7.26 15.56 -11.00
C PRO A 205 8.72 15.34 -10.59
N ARG A 206 9.33 16.33 -9.91
CA ARG A 206 10.71 16.20 -9.41
C ARG A 206 10.88 15.00 -8.50
N TYR A 207 9.99 14.83 -7.51
CA TYR A 207 10.04 13.67 -6.61
C TYR A 207 9.95 12.36 -7.37
N TRP A 208 8.99 12.22 -8.28
CA TRP A 208 8.80 10.99 -9.04
C TRP A 208 9.93 10.72 -10.03
N ALA A 209 10.60 11.76 -10.54
CA ALA A 209 11.82 11.61 -11.33
C ALA A 209 12.97 11.03 -10.48
N LEU A 210 13.17 11.55 -9.27
CA LEU A 210 14.18 11.05 -8.33
C LEU A 210 13.89 9.60 -7.92
N TRP A 211 12.65 9.32 -7.53
CA TRP A 211 12.20 8.00 -7.12
C TRP A 211 12.42 6.95 -8.23
N SER A 212 11.92 7.26 -9.43
CA SER A 212 12.07 6.37 -10.58
C SER A 212 13.52 6.22 -11.03
N GLY A 213 14.29 7.31 -11.06
CA GLY A 213 15.71 7.26 -11.39
C GLY A 213 16.49 6.32 -10.48
N VAL A 214 16.21 6.36 -9.17
CA VAL A 214 16.84 5.45 -8.18
C VAL A 214 16.39 4.00 -8.40
N LEU A 215 15.12 3.73 -8.65
CA LEU A 215 14.64 2.36 -8.91
C LEU A 215 15.16 1.80 -10.24
N LEU A 216 15.34 2.65 -11.25
CA LEU A 216 15.92 2.29 -12.54
C LEU A 216 17.45 2.14 -12.50
N GLY A 217 18.08 2.38 -11.35
CA GLY A 217 19.49 2.06 -11.10
C GLY A 217 20.43 3.26 -11.06
N ASP A 218 19.96 4.50 -11.18
CA ASP A 218 20.84 5.67 -11.00
C ASP A 218 21.27 5.80 -9.53
N ARG A 219 22.55 5.59 -9.30
CA ARG A 219 23.21 5.74 -7.98
C ARG A 219 24.03 7.03 -7.89
N GLY A 220 23.98 7.85 -8.93
CA GLY A 220 24.67 9.13 -9.03
C GLY A 220 23.73 10.30 -8.81
N LYS A 221 23.22 10.89 -9.90
CA LYS A 221 22.46 12.16 -9.89
C LYS A 221 21.13 12.06 -9.14
N ALA A 222 20.32 11.01 -9.45
CA ALA A 222 19.01 10.86 -8.82
C ALA A 222 19.16 10.53 -7.32
N LEU A 223 20.07 9.62 -6.95
CA LEU A 223 20.25 9.26 -5.53
C LEU A 223 20.80 10.43 -4.72
N ALA A 224 21.79 11.18 -5.23
CA ALA A 224 22.31 12.36 -4.55
C ALA A 224 21.24 13.45 -4.35
N ALA A 225 20.45 13.72 -5.38
CA ALA A 225 19.36 14.69 -5.29
C ALA A 225 18.21 14.22 -4.37
N LEU A 226 17.90 12.90 -4.35
CA LEU A 226 16.93 12.29 -3.44
C LEU A 226 17.41 12.42 -1.98
N THR A 227 18.69 12.14 -1.72
CA THR A 227 19.30 12.32 -0.38
C THR A 227 19.21 13.78 0.07
N GLY A 228 19.47 14.74 -0.82
CA GLY A 228 19.27 16.15 -0.54
C GLY A 228 17.79 16.53 -0.29
N ALA A 229 16.82 15.85 -0.94
CA ALA A 229 15.40 16.04 -0.68
C ALA A 229 14.98 15.43 0.67
N ALA A 230 15.57 14.32 1.08
CA ALA A 230 15.35 13.68 2.37
C ALA A 230 15.69 14.57 3.58
N LEU A 231 16.63 15.49 3.39
CA LEU A 231 17.08 16.44 4.42
C LEU A 231 16.36 17.80 4.38
N ARG A 232 15.39 17.98 3.48
CA ARG A 232 14.64 19.25 3.36
C ARG A 232 13.18 19.06 3.77
N PRO A 233 12.61 19.95 4.61
CA PRO A 233 11.19 19.89 4.94
C PRO A 233 10.33 19.94 3.67
N GLY A 234 9.29 19.10 3.64
CA GLY A 234 8.35 19.04 2.51
C GLY A 234 7.46 17.82 2.58
N THR A 235 6.39 17.81 1.78
CA THR A 235 5.38 16.75 1.77
C THR A 235 5.94 15.36 1.40
N ARG A 236 7.05 15.31 0.66
CA ARG A 236 7.72 14.07 0.23
C ARG A 236 9.02 13.77 0.97
N GLN A 237 9.29 14.49 2.07
CA GLN A 237 10.52 14.33 2.84
C GLN A 237 10.69 12.91 3.36
N MET A 238 9.67 12.37 4.03
CA MET A 238 9.70 11.04 4.62
C MET A 238 9.86 9.95 3.54
N ASP A 239 9.16 10.09 2.41
CA ASP A 239 9.25 9.13 1.31
C ASP A 239 10.66 9.16 0.68
N ALA A 240 11.22 10.36 0.49
CA ALA A 240 12.58 10.52 0.00
C ALA A 240 13.62 9.95 0.98
N PHE A 241 13.43 10.17 2.28
CA PHE A 241 14.29 9.67 3.33
C PHE A 241 14.29 8.13 3.37
N ARG A 242 13.11 7.52 3.36
CA ARG A 242 12.96 6.05 3.34
C ARG A 242 13.69 5.43 2.14
N LEU A 243 13.44 5.94 0.93
CA LEU A 243 14.08 5.40 -0.27
C LEU A 243 15.60 5.66 -0.28
N ALA A 244 16.06 6.83 0.19
CA ALA A 244 17.48 7.13 0.27
C ALA A 244 18.20 6.15 1.21
N VAL A 245 17.66 5.88 2.42
CA VAL A 245 18.24 4.90 3.36
C VAL A 245 18.32 3.49 2.73
N LEU A 246 17.27 3.08 1.99
CA LEU A 246 17.25 1.78 1.32
C LEU A 246 18.29 1.68 0.20
N ALA A 247 18.53 2.77 -0.55
CA ALA A 247 19.37 2.77 -1.74
C ALA A 247 20.85 3.12 -1.51
N LEU A 248 21.16 3.89 -0.46
CA LEU A 248 22.53 4.30 -0.13
C LEU A 248 23.39 3.12 0.36
N PRO A 249 24.70 3.11 0.12
CA PRO A 249 25.62 2.24 0.84
C PRO A 249 25.48 2.41 2.35
N VAL A 250 25.79 1.36 3.13
CA VAL A 250 25.56 1.33 4.59
C VAL A 250 26.18 2.52 5.32
N GLN A 251 27.42 2.89 4.95
CA GLN A 251 28.12 4.01 5.61
C GLN A 251 27.52 5.37 5.25
N GLU A 252 27.03 5.53 4.03
CA GLU A 252 26.36 6.75 3.59
C GLU A 252 24.96 6.86 4.21
N GLY A 253 24.24 5.74 4.30
CA GLY A 253 22.97 5.67 5.03
C GLY A 253 23.17 6.05 6.51
N HIS A 254 24.25 5.61 7.15
CA HIS A 254 24.57 6.03 8.51
C HIS A 254 24.82 7.54 8.61
N ARG A 255 25.57 8.13 7.69
CA ARG A 255 25.79 9.59 7.63
C ARG A 255 24.45 10.34 7.49
N LEU A 256 23.56 9.87 6.62
CA LEU A 256 22.22 10.47 6.46
C LEU A 256 21.42 10.44 7.78
N LEU A 257 21.49 9.34 8.56
CA LEU A 257 20.82 9.26 9.86
C LEU A 257 21.43 10.24 10.89
N VAL A 258 22.73 10.46 10.85
CA VAL A 258 23.41 11.44 11.72
C VAL A 258 23.03 12.87 11.30
N GLU A 259 23.04 13.18 10.01
CA GLU A 259 22.64 14.50 9.50
C GLU A 259 21.18 14.83 9.84
N ALA A 260 20.30 13.82 9.84
CA ALA A 260 18.89 13.99 10.21
C ALA A 260 18.69 14.37 11.70
N GLU A 261 19.71 14.26 12.55
CA GLU A 261 19.62 14.57 14.01
C GLU A 261 19.24 16.02 14.30
N THR A 262 19.61 16.94 13.41
CA THR A 262 19.33 18.37 13.55
C THR A 262 17.97 18.81 13.03
N MET A 263 17.18 17.88 12.51
CA MET A 263 15.90 18.18 11.84
C MET A 263 14.72 18.19 12.82
N ALA A 264 13.66 18.91 12.47
CA ALA A 264 12.37 18.77 13.17
C ALA A 264 11.85 17.33 13.01
N GLY A 265 11.40 16.71 14.10
CA GLY A 265 10.98 15.31 14.08
C GLY A 265 12.13 14.29 13.91
N ALA A 266 13.37 14.69 14.19
CA ALA A 266 14.59 13.89 14.05
C ALA A 266 14.48 12.49 14.65
N ALA A 267 13.89 12.37 15.85
CA ALA A 267 13.76 11.09 16.52
C ALA A 267 12.99 10.09 15.65
N ARG A 268 11.84 10.49 15.12
CA ARG A 268 11.01 9.64 14.26
C ARG A 268 11.72 9.27 12.95
N LEU A 269 12.35 10.24 12.26
CA LEU A 269 13.13 9.98 11.05
C LEU A 269 14.25 8.97 11.30
N ARG A 270 15.01 9.16 12.37
CA ARG A 270 16.16 8.30 12.72
C ARG A 270 15.72 6.89 13.10
N ILE A 271 14.65 6.73 13.86
CA ILE A 271 14.10 5.42 14.23
C ILE A 271 13.68 4.64 12.98
N ILE A 272 12.87 5.26 12.12
CA ILE A 272 12.45 4.65 10.86
C ILE A 272 13.66 4.30 9.99
N GLY A 273 14.61 5.23 9.86
CA GLY A 273 15.84 4.99 9.08
C GLY A 273 16.73 3.90 9.67
N ALA A 274 16.84 3.80 10.99
CA ALA A 274 17.58 2.72 11.67
C ALA A 274 16.98 1.36 11.32
N GLY A 275 15.65 1.21 11.41
CA GLY A 275 14.94 0.00 11.00
C GLY A 275 15.21 -0.37 9.54
N LEU A 276 15.02 0.60 8.63
CA LEU A 276 15.25 0.41 7.18
C LEU A 276 16.71 0.11 6.82
N SER A 277 17.65 0.60 7.64
CA SER A 277 19.09 0.33 7.42
C SER A 277 19.46 -1.15 7.55
N GLY A 278 18.68 -1.93 8.30
CA GLY A 278 18.94 -3.34 8.56
C GLY A 278 20.23 -3.58 9.36
N GLN A 279 20.72 -2.61 10.14
CA GLN A 279 22.01 -2.69 10.85
C GLN A 279 21.82 -3.02 12.33
N LEU A 280 22.40 -4.13 12.78
CA LEU A 280 22.32 -4.60 14.18
C LEU A 280 22.82 -3.58 15.20
N ARG A 281 23.75 -2.71 14.81
CA ARG A 281 24.32 -1.67 15.71
C ARG A 281 23.27 -0.69 16.23
N TYR A 282 22.11 -0.56 15.57
CA TYR A 282 21.03 0.32 16.03
C TYR A 282 20.10 -0.34 17.03
N VAL A 283 20.13 -1.67 17.16
CA VAL A 283 19.18 -2.41 18.01
C VAL A 283 19.22 -1.95 19.48
N PRO A 284 20.40 -1.82 20.14
CA PRO A 284 20.43 -1.33 21.52
C PRO A 284 19.82 0.07 21.66
N TRP A 285 20.15 0.98 20.74
CA TRP A 285 19.59 2.32 20.72
C TRP A 285 18.07 2.34 20.48
N LEU A 286 17.55 1.48 19.60
CA LEU A 286 16.11 1.36 19.37
C LEU A 286 15.37 0.89 20.63
N ILE A 287 15.93 -0.05 21.39
CA ILE A 287 15.39 -0.48 22.68
C ILE A 287 15.35 0.68 23.67
N ASP A 288 16.37 1.54 23.70
CA ASP A 288 16.38 2.72 24.54
C ASP A 288 15.34 3.77 24.12
N GLN A 289 15.00 3.86 22.82
CA GLN A 289 13.93 4.74 22.34
C GLN A 289 12.52 4.26 22.74
N MET A 290 12.34 2.99 23.03
CA MET A 290 11.03 2.43 23.45
C MET A 290 10.55 2.97 24.81
N VAL A 291 11.43 3.59 25.60
CA VAL A 291 11.06 4.27 26.86
C VAL A 291 10.26 5.55 26.63
N ARG A 292 10.33 6.11 25.42
CA ARG A 292 9.69 7.38 25.08
C ARG A 292 8.33 7.12 24.42
N PRO A 293 7.19 7.49 25.04
CA PRO A 293 5.86 7.18 24.51
C PRO A 293 5.62 7.70 23.08
N ASP A 294 6.16 8.88 22.75
CA ASP A 294 5.99 9.53 21.43
C ASP A 294 6.60 8.74 20.26
N VAL A 295 7.51 7.82 20.53
CA VAL A 295 8.22 7.02 19.50
C VAL A 295 8.34 5.54 19.84
N ALA A 296 7.82 5.09 20.98
CA ALA A 296 7.96 3.72 21.48
C ALA A 296 7.49 2.68 20.43
N ARG A 297 6.31 2.88 19.87
CA ARG A 297 5.68 1.97 18.92
C ARG A 297 6.49 1.83 17.62
N ILE A 298 6.94 2.95 17.05
CA ILE A 298 7.79 2.90 15.83
C ILE A 298 9.19 2.33 16.11
N ALA A 299 9.71 2.48 17.35
CA ALA A 299 10.96 1.87 17.73
C ALA A 299 10.85 0.34 17.82
N LEU A 300 9.72 -0.20 18.30
CA LEU A 300 9.42 -1.62 18.26
C LEU A 300 9.29 -2.12 16.81
N GLU A 301 8.57 -1.41 15.93
CA GLU A 301 8.49 -1.76 14.51
C GLU A 301 9.87 -1.81 13.85
N ALA A 302 10.71 -0.80 14.10
CA ALA A 302 12.08 -0.74 13.58
C ALA A 302 12.96 -1.89 14.12
N PHE A 303 12.81 -2.26 15.40
CA PHE A 303 13.45 -3.41 16.01
C PHE A 303 13.05 -4.72 15.30
N CYS A 304 11.74 -4.95 15.11
CA CYS A 304 11.21 -6.12 14.42
C CYS A 304 11.68 -6.19 12.96
N LEU A 305 11.78 -5.05 12.28
CA LEU A 305 12.22 -4.98 10.89
C LEU A 305 13.68 -5.43 10.73
N ILE A 306 14.55 -5.14 11.70
CA ILE A 306 15.94 -5.60 11.70
C ILE A 306 16.02 -7.05 12.14
N THR A 307 15.40 -7.41 13.28
CA THR A 307 15.64 -8.68 13.98
C THR A 307 14.78 -9.83 13.47
N GLY A 308 13.63 -9.52 12.83
CA GLY A 308 12.67 -10.51 12.40
C GLY A 308 11.82 -11.09 13.53
N SER A 309 11.86 -10.48 14.73
CA SER A 309 10.94 -10.85 15.82
C SER A 309 9.48 -10.56 15.41
N ASP A 310 8.58 -11.41 15.86
CA ASP A 310 7.13 -11.19 15.71
C ASP A 310 6.54 -10.83 17.07
N VAL A 311 5.94 -9.65 17.15
CA VAL A 311 5.46 -9.08 18.43
C VAL A 311 4.54 -10.03 19.17
N ASN A 312 3.61 -10.68 18.45
CA ASN A 312 2.61 -11.56 19.06
C ASN A 312 3.20 -12.89 19.51
N THR A 313 3.96 -13.56 18.61
CA THR A 313 4.54 -14.89 18.91
C THR A 313 5.67 -14.83 19.92
N ASP A 314 6.41 -13.73 19.95
CA ASP A 314 7.53 -13.53 20.87
C ASP A 314 7.12 -12.84 22.18
N GLY A 315 5.83 -12.43 22.32
CA GLY A 315 5.29 -11.81 23.52
C GLY A 315 5.93 -10.48 23.86
N LEU A 316 6.11 -9.62 22.85
CA LEU A 316 6.80 -8.33 22.97
C LEU A 316 5.86 -7.14 23.17
N GLU A 317 4.56 -7.39 23.30
CA GLU A 317 3.52 -6.39 23.43
C GLU A 317 3.14 -6.16 24.90
N ALA A 318 2.93 -4.92 25.26
CA ALA A 318 2.36 -4.48 26.54
C ALA A 318 1.07 -3.68 26.31
N PRO A 319 0.20 -3.55 27.33
CA PRO A 319 -0.89 -2.59 27.27
C PRO A 319 -0.35 -1.15 27.17
N PRO A 320 -1.16 -0.21 26.66
CA PRO A 320 -0.77 1.20 26.63
C PRO A 320 -0.43 1.71 28.03
N PRO A 321 0.52 2.66 28.17
CA PRO A 321 0.78 3.30 29.44
C PRO A 321 -0.45 4.08 29.95
N ASP A 322 -0.68 4.09 31.27
CA ASP A 322 -1.86 4.70 31.92
C ASP A 322 -1.97 6.22 31.68
N ASP A 323 -0.86 6.88 31.35
CA ASP A 323 -0.76 8.32 31.11
C ASP A 323 -0.82 8.73 29.65
N VAL A 324 -1.13 7.81 28.76
CA VAL A 324 -1.21 8.06 27.32
C VAL A 324 -2.66 7.93 26.83
N GLU A 325 -3.21 9.02 26.31
CA GLU A 325 -4.49 9.02 25.63
C GLU A 325 -4.33 8.48 24.18
N GLU A 326 -5.12 7.46 23.82
CA GLU A 326 -4.98 6.74 22.55
C GLU A 326 -5.92 7.24 21.44
N GLY A 327 -6.38 8.45 21.49
CA GLY A 327 -7.25 9.04 20.46
C GLY A 327 -8.58 9.54 20.99
N PRO A 328 -9.59 9.69 20.13
CA PRO A 328 -10.87 10.27 20.50
C PRO A 328 -11.49 9.56 21.71
N ASN A 329 -11.99 10.31 22.65
CA ASN A 329 -12.70 9.82 23.83
C ASN A 329 -14.22 10.04 23.67
N ASP A 330 -15.00 9.51 24.61
CA ASP A 330 -16.47 9.64 24.62
C ASP A 330 -16.96 10.98 25.22
N ASP A 331 -16.06 11.92 25.51
CA ASP A 331 -16.42 13.24 26.04
C ASP A 331 -16.99 14.12 24.91
N PRO A 332 -18.28 14.48 24.97
CA PRO A 332 -18.91 15.31 23.93
C PRO A 332 -18.41 16.77 23.90
N GLU A 333 -17.64 17.21 24.91
CA GLU A 333 -17.02 18.52 24.98
C GLU A 333 -15.57 18.51 24.46
N ASP A 334 -15.01 17.33 24.17
CA ASP A 334 -13.70 17.19 23.57
C ASP A 334 -13.81 17.17 22.04
N ASP A 335 -13.41 18.25 21.40
CA ASP A 335 -13.38 18.38 19.93
C ASP A 335 -12.13 17.71 19.29
N ASP A 336 -11.21 17.13 20.08
CA ASP A 336 -10.02 16.45 19.55
C ASP A 336 -10.36 15.03 19.08
N VAL A 337 -10.62 14.93 17.79
CA VAL A 337 -10.86 13.65 17.09
C VAL A 337 -9.58 13.09 16.44
N ALA A 338 -8.40 13.64 16.73
CA ALA A 338 -7.15 13.22 16.13
C ALA A 338 -6.77 11.80 16.59
N VAL A 339 -6.52 10.92 15.61
CA VAL A 339 -6.01 9.58 15.87
C VAL A 339 -4.49 9.61 15.78
N PRO A 340 -3.75 9.12 16.79
CA PRO A 340 -2.29 9.05 16.72
C PRO A 340 -1.80 8.28 15.50
N VAL A 341 -0.78 8.81 14.83
CA VAL A 341 -0.22 8.21 13.58
C VAL A 341 0.20 6.76 13.76
N ASP A 342 0.58 6.37 14.98
CA ASP A 342 1.09 5.04 15.31
C ASP A 342 0.06 4.16 16.04
N VAL A 343 -1.22 4.56 16.09
CA VAL A 343 -2.28 3.85 16.83
C VAL A 343 -2.40 2.36 16.44
N ALA A 344 -2.11 2.03 15.18
CA ALA A 344 -2.15 0.66 14.68
C ALA A 344 -0.91 -0.17 15.07
N LEU A 345 0.12 0.41 15.68
CA LEU A 345 1.31 -0.27 16.14
C LEU A 345 1.16 -0.69 17.61
N PRO A 346 1.63 -1.88 18.00
CA PRO A 346 1.59 -2.35 19.39
C PRO A 346 2.54 -1.56 20.28
N TRP A 347 2.19 -1.45 21.57
CA TRP A 347 3.07 -0.93 22.60
C TRP A 347 4.14 -1.96 22.97
N PRO A 348 5.43 -1.56 23.12
CA PRO A 348 6.49 -2.48 23.50
C PRO A 348 6.44 -2.87 24.99
N ASP A 349 6.56 -4.17 25.29
CA ASP A 349 7.08 -4.62 26.57
C ASP A 349 8.61 -4.53 26.54
N ILE A 350 9.14 -3.46 27.10
CA ILE A 350 10.58 -3.13 27.02
C ILE A 350 11.45 -4.20 27.69
N GLU A 351 10.98 -4.80 28.77
CA GLU A 351 11.73 -5.85 29.49
C GLU A 351 11.77 -7.14 28.66
N GLN A 352 10.65 -7.53 28.08
CA GLN A 352 10.60 -8.68 27.18
C GLN A 352 11.42 -8.46 25.92
N VAL A 353 11.39 -7.25 25.33
CA VAL A 353 12.24 -6.91 24.17
C VAL A 353 13.73 -7.02 24.53
N ARG A 354 14.16 -6.52 25.69
CA ARG A 354 15.54 -6.66 26.19
C ARG A 354 15.93 -8.11 26.40
N ALA A 355 15.08 -8.87 27.06
CA ALA A 355 15.29 -10.30 27.29
C ALA A 355 15.39 -11.08 25.97
N TRP A 356 14.47 -10.81 25.05
CA TRP A 356 14.50 -11.41 23.71
C TRP A 356 15.79 -11.09 22.97
N TRP A 357 16.21 -9.83 22.98
CA TRP A 357 17.47 -9.41 22.35
C TRP A 357 18.68 -10.15 22.91
N LEU A 358 18.82 -10.20 24.23
CA LEU A 358 19.93 -10.91 24.88
C LEU A 358 19.97 -12.40 24.52
N ALA A 359 18.81 -13.03 24.40
CA ALA A 359 18.70 -14.45 24.05
C ALA A 359 18.97 -14.77 22.57
N HIS A 360 18.72 -13.80 21.65
CA HIS A 360 18.71 -14.07 20.22
C HIS A 360 19.82 -13.37 19.42
N GLN A 361 20.45 -12.31 19.95
CA GLN A 361 21.44 -11.52 19.20
C GLN A 361 22.58 -12.36 18.60
N SER A 362 23.05 -13.40 19.31
CA SER A 362 24.12 -14.29 18.85
C SER A 362 23.69 -15.26 17.74
N ARG A 363 22.39 -15.40 17.52
CA ARG A 363 21.82 -16.30 16.48
C ARG A 363 21.56 -15.55 15.17
N LEU A 364 21.58 -14.21 15.19
CA LEU A 364 21.41 -13.43 13.99
C LEU A 364 22.63 -13.56 13.08
N PRO A 365 22.43 -13.59 11.75
CA PRO A 365 23.53 -13.77 10.81
C PRO A 365 24.59 -12.69 10.93
N ALA A 366 25.86 -13.09 10.92
CA ALA A 366 26.97 -12.15 10.75
C ALA A 366 26.87 -11.52 9.34
N LEU A 367 26.97 -10.20 9.26
CA LEU A 367 26.88 -9.47 8.01
C LEU A 367 28.28 -9.13 7.47
N ALA A 368 28.42 -9.13 6.14
CA ALA A 368 29.50 -8.44 5.48
C ALA A 368 29.44 -6.92 5.80
N PRO A 369 30.55 -6.15 5.60
CA PRO A 369 30.57 -4.72 5.96
C PRO A 369 29.40 -3.88 5.39
N ASP A 370 28.95 -4.19 4.18
CA ASP A 370 27.82 -3.54 3.52
C ASP A 370 26.52 -4.39 3.55
N GLY A 371 26.53 -5.48 4.33
CA GLY A 371 25.37 -6.35 4.49
C GLY A 371 24.27 -5.69 5.32
N ARG A 372 23.02 -6.05 5.04
CA ARG A 372 21.83 -5.60 5.74
C ARG A 372 20.98 -6.79 6.14
N LEU A 373 20.32 -6.69 7.27
CA LEU A 373 19.22 -7.58 7.62
C LEU A 373 17.90 -6.99 7.13
N PHE A 374 17.02 -7.86 6.78
CA PHE A 374 15.60 -7.56 6.54
C PHE A 374 14.79 -8.68 7.19
N LEU A 375 14.03 -8.35 8.23
CA LEU A 375 13.28 -9.33 9.02
C LEU A 375 14.16 -10.52 9.48
N GLY A 376 15.29 -10.22 10.11
CA GLY A 376 16.21 -11.20 10.69
C GLY A 376 17.05 -12.02 9.71
N GLN A 377 16.93 -11.79 8.42
CA GLN A 377 17.68 -12.50 7.39
C GLN A 377 18.53 -11.56 6.55
N PRO A 378 19.68 -12.01 6.02
CA PRO A 378 20.43 -11.22 5.06
C PRO A 378 19.57 -10.83 3.87
N LEU A 379 19.61 -9.55 3.51
CA LEU A 379 18.87 -9.01 2.37
C LEU A 379 19.29 -9.72 1.08
N SER A 380 18.36 -10.35 0.41
CA SER A 380 18.57 -11.05 -0.86
C SER A 380 17.28 -11.14 -1.67
N GLU A 381 17.38 -11.33 -2.99
CA GLU A 381 16.20 -11.52 -3.87
C GLU A 381 15.31 -12.67 -3.37
N VAL A 382 15.93 -13.80 -2.99
CA VAL A 382 15.20 -14.98 -2.51
C VAL A 382 14.44 -14.68 -1.22
N HIS A 383 15.04 -13.92 -0.30
CA HIS A 383 14.36 -13.53 0.93
C HIS A 383 13.23 -12.53 0.65
N CYS A 384 13.45 -11.52 -0.19
CA CYS A 384 12.39 -10.59 -0.59
C CYS A 384 11.19 -11.30 -1.24
N LEU A 385 11.43 -12.31 -2.09
CA LEU A 385 10.34 -13.11 -2.67
C LEU A 385 9.56 -13.88 -1.59
N ARG A 386 10.26 -14.45 -0.57
CA ARG A 386 9.57 -15.07 0.57
C ARG A 386 8.70 -14.09 1.33
N VAL A 387 9.22 -12.89 1.59
CA VAL A 387 8.45 -11.82 2.25
C VAL A 387 7.25 -11.38 1.40
N LEU A 388 7.37 -11.28 0.09
CA LEU A 388 6.23 -11.00 -0.79
C LEU A 388 5.13 -12.06 -0.69
N HIS A 389 5.49 -13.33 -0.49
CA HIS A 389 4.53 -14.42 -0.35
C HIS A 389 3.82 -14.45 1.00
N GLY A 390 4.50 -14.20 2.11
CA GLY A 390 3.97 -14.45 3.44
C GLY A 390 4.15 -13.33 4.46
N GLY A 391 4.83 -12.25 4.12
CA GLY A 391 5.05 -11.11 5.00
C GLY A 391 3.80 -10.25 5.18
N ARG A 392 3.79 -9.42 6.23
CA ARG A 392 2.74 -8.41 6.44
C ARG A 392 2.83 -7.31 5.39
N GLN A 393 1.76 -6.57 5.17
CA GLN A 393 1.60 -5.66 4.02
C GLN A 393 2.72 -4.60 3.93
N ARG A 394 3.11 -3.95 5.03
CA ARG A 394 4.25 -3.01 5.04
C ARG A 394 5.58 -3.68 4.64
N ALA A 395 5.84 -4.88 5.16
CA ALA A 395 7.05 -5.63 4.82
C ALA A 395 7.06 -6.06 3.35
N ARG A 396 5.91 -6.42 2.79
CA ARG A 396 5.75 -6.75 1.36
C ARG A 396 6.06 -5.55 0.47
N ALA A 397 5.59 -4.36 0.85
CA ALA A 397 5.91 -3.11 0.13
C ALA A 397 7.43 -2.84 0.13
N LEU A 398 8.11 -3.02 1.28
CA LEU A 398 9.56 -2.90 1.38
C LEU A 398 10.28 -3.98 0.55
N ALA A 399 9.82 -5.23 0.59
CA ALA A 399 10.39 -6.31 -0.22
C ALA A 399 10.30 -6.01 -1.73
N ALA A 400 9.19 -5.43 -2.19
CA ALA A 400 9.02 -5.00 -3.57
C ALA A 400 10.05 -3.93 -3.97
N LEU A 401 10.27 -2.92 -3.12
CA LEU A 401 11.30 -1.90 -3.34
C LEU A 401 12.71 -2.49 -3.33
N HIS A 402 13.02 -3.36 -2.36
CA HIS A 402 14.32 -4.05 -2.31
C HIS A 402 14.60 -4.84 -3.58
N LEU A 403 13.63 -5.54 -4.16
CA LEU A 403 13.83 -6.26 -5.42
C LEU A 403 14.22 -5.31 -6.57
N CYS A 404 13.58 -4.16 -6.69
CA CYS A 404 13.94 -3.15 -7.69
C CYS A 404 15.36 -2.59 -7.44
N LEU A 405 15.73 -2.35 -6.17
CA LEU A 405 17.05 -1.82 -5.81
C LEU A 405 18.19 -2.84 -6.01
N LEU A 406 17.92 -4.13 -5.74
CA LEU A 406 18.88 -5.24 -5.96
C LEU A 406 19.04 -5.54 -7.44
N ARG A 407 17.99 -5.40 -8.24
CA ARG A 407 17.97 -5.70 -9.66
C ARG A 407 17.24 -4.62 -10.44
N PRO A 408 17.90 -3.53 -10.83
CA PRO A 408 17.33 -2.50 -11.67
C PRO A 408 16.68 -3.08 -12.93
N GLY A 409 15.52 -2.55 -13.31
CA GLY A 409 14.70 -3.09 -14.39
C GLY A 409 13.67 -4.14 -13.96
N THR A 410 13.69 -4.56 -12.69
CA THR A 410 12.60 -5.37 -12.14
C THR A 410 11.35 -4.50 -12.00
N PRO A 411 10.20 -4.88 -12.57
CA PRO A 411 8.95 -4.19 -12.31
C PRO A 411 8.60 -4.23 -10.83
N LEU A 412 8.18 -3.10 -10.27
CA LEU A 412 7.76 -3.02 -8.88
C LEU A 412 6.53 -3.92 -8.67
N PHE A 413 6.63 -4.88 -7.75
CA PHE A 413 5.51 -5.76 -7.44
C PHE A 413 4.33 -4.95 -6.88
N PRO A 414 3.11 -5.05 -7.48
CA PRO A 414 1.96 -4.24 -7.09
C PRO A 414 1.29 -4.83 -5.84
N VAL A 415 1.76 -4.49 -4.66
CA VAL A 415 1.19 -4.95 -3.38
C VAL A 415 -0.21 -4.39 -3.12
N ASP A 416 -0.59 -3.36 -3.85
CA ASP A 416 -1.90 -2.69 -3.85
C ASP A 416 -2.90 -3.30 -4.84
N ALA A 417 -2.46 -4.16 -5.75
CA ALA A 417 -3.35 -4.85 -6.68
C ALA A 417 -4.28 -5.83 -5.94
N PRO A 418 -5.45 -6.17 -6.51
CA PRO A 418 -6.29 -7.22 -5.98
C PRO A 418 -5.53 -8.55 -5.80
N THR A 419 -5.79 -9.25 -4.70
CA THR A 419 -4.99 -10.41 -4.27
C THR A 419 -4.98 -11.56 -5.26
N TRP A 420 -6.06 -11.76 -6.02
CA TRP A 420 -6.06 -12.75 -7.12
C TRP A 420 -5.06 -12.40 -8.23
N ARG A 421 -4.81 -11.11 -8.50
CA ARG A 421 -3.78 -10.66 -9.45
C ARG A 421 -2.40 -10.83 -8.86
N GLN A 422 -2.21 -10.47 -7.59
CA GLN A 422 -0.96 -10.68 -6.87
C GLN A 422 -0.57 -12.16 -6.86
N ARG A 423 -1.50 -13.08 -6.54
CA ARG A 423 -1.27 -14.54 -6.56
C ARG A 423 -0.78 -15.03 -7.93
N ARG A 424 -1.39 -14.54 -9.03
CA ARG A 424 -0.93 -14.89 -10.40
C ARG A 424 0.46 -14.37 -10.70
N LEU A 425 0.82 -13.16 -10.25
CA LEU A 425 2.15 -12.59 -10.42
C LEU A 425 3.20 -13.36 -9.62
N LEU A 426 2.91 -13.70 -8.36
CA LEU A 426 3.79 -14.50 -7.51
C LEU A 426 4.04 -15.90 -8.10
N GLN A 427 3.02 -16.55 -8.65
CA GLN A 427 3.17 -17.84 -9.33
C GLN A 427 4.15 -17.74 -10.52
N ARG A 428 4.09 -16.66 -11.30
CA ARG A 428 5.02 -16.42 -12.42
C ARG A 428 6.45 -16.19 -11.94
N LEU A 429 6.63 -15.44 -10.84
CA LEU A 429 7.94 -15.20 -10.24
C LEU A 429 8.53 -16.47 -9.59
N GLY A 430 7.68 -17.32 -8.99
CA GLY A 430 8.09 -18.59 -8.37
C GLY A 430 8.34 -19.73 -9.36
N GLY A 431 7.66 -19.75 -10.51
CA GLY A 431 7.84 -20.76 -11.56
C GLY A 431 9.19 -20.68 -12.29
N GLY A 432 9.88 -19.52 -12.19
CA GLY A 432 11.28 -19.37 -12.66
C GLY A 432 12.34 -19.94 -11.71
N THR A 433 11.95 -20.38 -10.51
CA THR A 433 12.85 -20.87 -9.45
C THR A 433 12.66 -22.35 -9.13
N GLU A 434 12.69 -23.23 -10.13
CA GLU A 434 13.04 -24.64 -9.88
C GLU A 434 14.43 -24.76 -9.21
N ALA A 435 15.29 -23.77 -9.37
CA ALA A 435 16.53 -23.60 -8.59
C ALA A 435 16.30 -23.41 -7.08
N CYS A 436 15.15 -22.92 -6.62
CA CYS A 436 14.85 -22.78 -5.18
C CYS A 436 14.46 -24.10 -4.52
N ARG A 437 13.92 -25.08 -5.27
CA ARG A 437 13.60 -26.41 -4.72
C ARG A 437 14.81 -27.32 -4.57
N SER A 438 15.86 -27.10 -5.32
CA SER A 438 17.12 -27.85 -5.20
C SER A 438 18.00 -27.34 -4.05
N ALA A 439 17.96 -26.06 -3.71
CA ALA A 439 18.70 -25.48 -2.59
C ALA A 439 18.12 -25.82 -1.21
N SER A 440 16.85 -26.21 -1.12
CA SER A 440 16.20 -26.61 0.14
C SER A 440 16.46 -28.07 0.55
N ARG A 441 17.21 -28.83 -0.24
CA ARG A 441 17.58 -30.23 0.07
C ARG A 441 18.96 -30.42 0.72
N SER A 442 19.75 -29.36 0.86
CA SER A 442 21.03 -29.42 1.52
C SER A 442 21.17 -28.27 2.50
N THR A 443 20.80 -28.47 3.74
CA THR A 443 21.30 -27.94 5.01
C THR A 443 20.18 -27.79 6.05
N GLY A 444 20.25 -28.60 7.12
CA GLY A 444 19.68 -28.36 8.44
C GLY A 444 18.16 -28.40 8.60
N PRO A 445 17.65 -28.67 9.80
CA PRO A 445 16.22 -28.75 10.04
C PRO A 445 15.53 -27.40 9.80
N PRO A 446 14.33 -27.38 9.18
CA PRO A 446 13.63 -26.14 8.93
C PRO A 446 13.20 -25.53 10.27
N THR A 447 13.65 -24.32 10.53
CA THR A 447 13.02 -23.45 11.51
C THR A 447 11.53 -23.37 11.14
N ARG A 448 10.69 -23.70 12.10
CA ARG A 448 9.22 -23.81 11.99
C ARG A 448 8.56 -22.45 11.69
N TRP A 449 8.53 -22.06 10.44
CA TRP A 449 7.77 -20.89 9.98
C TRP A 449 6.68 -21.23 8.93
N CYS A 450 6.57 -22.50 8.58
CA CYS A 450 5.53 -22.97 7.66
C CYS A 450 4.88 -24.20 8.26
N THR A 451 3.71 -24.03 8.78
CA THR A 451 2.67 -24.96 9.23
C THR A 451 2.41 -24.87 10.73
N SER A 452 1.59 -23.93 11.15
CA SER A 452 0.56 -24.23 12.12
C SER A 452 -0.77 -24.02 11.43
N SER A 453 -1.37 -25.11 10.97
CA SER A 453 -2.81 -25.23 10.88
C SER A 453 -3.33 -25.07 12.32
N ALA A 454 -3.51 -23.83 12.76
CA ALA A 454 -4.30 -23.55 13.93
C ALA A 454 -5.74 -23.89 13.56
N THR A 455 -6.22 -24.98 14.14
CA THR A 455 -7.64 -25.29 14.30
C THR A 455 -8.39 -24.02 14.62
N ALA A 456 -9.29 -23.64 13.73
CA ALA A 456 -10.26 -22.57 13.92
C ALA A 456 -11.08 -22.92 15.19
N SER A 457 -10.71 -22.35 16.33
CA SER A 457 -11.63 -22.22 17.45
C SER A 457 -12.61 -21.13 17.06
N ALA A 458 -13.81 -21.58 16.70
CA ALA A 458 -14.94 -20.74 16.36
C ALA A 458 -15.20 -19.75 17.50
N TRP A 459 -14.86 -18.49 17.25
CA TRP A 459 -15.37 -17.39 18.03
C TRP A 459 -16.85 -17.22 17.68
N ARG A 460 -17.74 -17.68 18.57
CA ARG A 460 -19.18 -17.39 18.50
C ARG A 460 -19.41 -16.06 19.17
N PRO A 461 -19.94 -15.03 18.48
CA PRO A 461 -20.38 -13.83 19.15
C PRO A 461 -21.63 -14.14 19.99
N SER A 462 -21.60 -13.74 21.25
CA SER A 462 -22.78 -13.77 22.13
C SER A 462 -23.85 -12.83 21.58
N PRO A 463 -25.12 -13.22 21.56
CA PRO A 463 -26.20 -12.38 21.11
C PRO A 463 -26.65 -11.48 22.26
N THR A 464 -26.13 -10.29 22.43
CA THR A 464 -26.78 -9.16 23.11
C THR A 464 -25.86 -7.93 23.13
N SER A 465 -25.97 -7.11 22.10
CA SER A 465 -25.95 -5.65 22.24
C SER A 465 -26.55 -5.05 20.97
N ALA A 466 -27.66 -4.37 21.16
CA ALA A 466 -28.32 -3.63 20.09
C ALA A 466 -27.34 -2.64 19.46
N ARG A 467 -26.98 -2.85 18.19
CA ARG A 467 -26.19 -1.90 17.41
C ARG A 467 -26.99 -0.59 17.31
N ARG A 468 -26.58 0.42 18.08
CA ARG A 468 -26.93 1.80 17.74
C ARG A 468 -26.23 2.09 16.39
N ARG A 469 -27.02 2.45 15.39
CA ARG A 469 -26.52 3.00 14.13
C ARG A 469 -25.74 4.27 14.49
N VAL A 470 -24.43 4.23 14.32
CA VAL A 470 -23.60 5.43 14.24
C VAL A 470 -23.87 5.99 12.83
N PRO A 471 -24.41 7.20 12.68
CA PRO A 471 -24.50 7.81 11.37
C PRO A 471 -23.09 7.97 10.81
N ALA A 472 -22.91 7.67 9.52
CA ALA A 472 -21.67 7.90 8.81
C ALA A 472 -21.26 9.38 9.02
N ALA A 473 -20.04 9.60 9.48
CA ALA A 473 -19.51 10.94 9.61
C ALA A 473 -19.50 11.60 8.22
N PRO A 474 -20.01 12.82 8.06
CA PRO A 474 -19.97 13.51 6.78
C PRO A 474 -18.48 13.75 6.42
N CYS A 475 -18.17 13.54 5.15
CA CYS A 475 -16.90 13.94 4.55
C CYS A 475 -16.59 15.39 4.96
N PRO A 476 -15.37 15.75 5.43
CA PRO A 476 -15.10 17.09 5.93
C PRO A 476 -15.32 18.11 4.81
N SER A 477 -16.45 18.79 4.88
CA SER A 477 -16.81 19.87 3.97
C SER A 477 -15.97 21.10 4.29
N ARG A 478 -15.34 21.62 3.25
CA ARG A 478 -14.71 22.94 3.06
C ARG A 478 -14.79 23.89 4.25
N ILE A 479 -13.64 24.20 4.83
CA ILE A 479 -13.45 25.44 5.60
C ILE A 479 -13.53 26.59 4.60
N PRO A 480 -14.46 27.56 4.74
CA PRO A 480 -14.49 28.72 3.86
C PRO A 480 -13.29 29.60 4.16
N THR A 481 -12.42 29.78 3.18
CA THR A 481 -11.38 30.82 3.22
C THR A 481 -12.08 32.18 3.24
N SER A 482 -12.07 32.85 4.38
CA SER A 482 -12.46 34.25 4.48
C SER A 482 -11.50 35.09 3.65
N ARG A 483 -12.01 35.68 2.56
CA ARG A 483 -11.38 36.84 1.91
C ARG A 483 -11.38 37.98 2.92
N ASN A 484 -10.19 38.40 3.36
CA ASN A 484 -9.99 39.73 3.87
C ASN A 484 -9.40 40.63 2.79
N ARG A 485 -9.96 41.82 2.73
CA ARG A 485 -9.61 42.95 1.85
C ARG A 485 -8.16 43.41 2.01
#